data_3cc69dff0e53077034c090b56f77a9f6
#
_entry.id   3cc69dff0e53077034c090b56f77a9f6
#
_cell.length_a   1.000
_cell.length_b   1.000
_cell.length_c   1.000
_cell.angle_alpha   90.00
_cell.angle_beta   90.00
_cell.angle_gamma   90.00
#
_symmetry.space_group_name_H-M   'P 1'
#
loop_
_entity.id
_entity.type
_entity.pdbx_description
1 polymer ?
#
loop_
_entity_poly.entity_id
_entity_poly.type
_entity_poly.pdbx_seq_one_letter_code
_entity_poly.pdbx_strand_id
1 'polypeptide(L)'
;MLQHIEWVGDCLVIEEQGHKGDQTGAEKFGKNVYANPYELSQCPILAVGVHLFSCPERVVGGKQQLFLGTDNKNRFGRILRRVIDDLSEEDTGVLSCSPTDIGTHSLRKGSSSYALGQVNGSTPVSVYLRMGQS
;
A
#
# COMPACT_ATOMS: atom_id res chain seq x y z
N MET A 1 -13.16 -0.17 1.90
CA MET A 1 -14.04 -1.34 2.15
C MET A 1 -13.84 -2.32 1.01
N LEU A 2 -14.15 -3.62 1.17
CA LEU A 2 -14.00 -4.62 0.10
C LEU A 2 -14.81 -4.30 -1.15
N GLN A 3 -15.91 -3.59 -1.02
CA GLN A 3 -16.75 -3.13 -2.14
C GLN A 3 -16.05 -2.14 -3.10
N HIS A 4 -14.88 -1.64 -2.74
CA HIS A 4 -14.06 -0.73 -3.54
C HIS A 4 -12.85 -1.42 -4.17
N ILE A 5 -12.84 -2.73 -4.14
CA ILE A 5 -11.80 -3.56 -4.73
C ILE A 5 -12.47 -4.49 -5.73
N GLU A 6 -12.10 -4.37 -6.98
CA GLU A 6 -12.63 -5.16 -8.07
C GLU A 6 -11.49 -5.81 -8.86
N TRP A 7 -11.71 -7.03 -9.33
CA TRP A 7 -10.78 -7.68 -10.24
C TRP A 7 -11.15 -7.34 -11.68
N VAL A 8 -10.26 -6.67 -12.38
CA VAL A 8 -10.47 -6.25 -13.77
C VAL A 8 -9.29 -6.72 -14.62
N GLY A 9 -9.56 -7.62 -15.55
CA GLY A 9 -8.49 -8.21 -16.38
C GLY A 9 -7.46 -8.95 -15.55
N ASP A 10 -6.26 -8.43 -15.47
CA ASP A 10 -5.10 -9.01 -14.78
C ASP A 10 -4.67 -8.24 -13.52
N CYS A 11 -5.50 -7.32 -13.03
CA CYS A 11 -5.18 -6.49 -11.88
C CYS A 11 -6.36 -6.33 -10.91
N LEU A 12 -6.04 -5.96 -9.67
CA LEU A 12 -7.01 -5.40 -8.73
C LEU A 12 -7.13 -3.90 -8.97
N VAL A 13 -8.36 -3.43 -9.16
CA VAL A 13 -8.68 -2.01 -9.19
C VAL A 13 -9.16 -1.60 -7.81
N ILE A 14 -8.49 -0.64 -7.20
CA ILE A 14 -8.85 -0.09 -5.90
C ILE A 14 -9.41 1.32 -6.13
N GLU A 15 -10.69 1.51 -5.84
CA GLU A 15 -11.30 2.83 -5.84
C GLU A 15 -10.97 3.56 -4.54
N GLU A 16 -10.26 4.66 -4.65
CA GLU A 16 -10.01 5.56 -3.53
C GLU A 16 -11.17 6.54 -3.40
N GLN A 17 -11.86 6.50 -2.26
CA GLN A 17 -12.95 7.43 -1.99
C GLN A 17 -12.46 8.58 -1.12
N GLY A 18 -12.49 9.79 -1.67
CA GLY A 18 -12.17 11.02 -0.97
C GLY A 18 -10.69 11.13 -0.58
N HIS A 19 -9.92 11.88 -1.31
CA HIS A 19 -8.58 12.29 -0.93
C HIS A 19 -8.56 13.79 -0.62
N LYS A 20 -7.43 14.32 -0.17
CA LYS A 20 -7.31 15.74 0.23
C LYS A 20 -7.67 16.74 -0.86
N GLY A 21 -7.54 16.36 -2.14
CA GLY A 21 -7.90 17.18 -3.30
C GLY A 21 -9.36 17.01 -3.76
N ASP A 22 -10.01 15.90 -3.40
CA ASP A 22 -11.41 15.64 -3.72
C ASP A 22 -12.18 15.22 -2.46
N GLN A 23 -12.64 16.22 -1.72
CA GLN A 23 -13.45 16.01 -0.51
C GLN A 23 -14.90 15.58 -0.85
N THR A 24 -15.32 15.77 -2.08
CA THR A 24 -16.67 15.41 -2.55
C THR A 24 -16.75 13.96 -3.00
N GLY A 25 -15.61 13.30 -3.28
CA GLY A 25 -15.56 11.96 -3.83
C GLY A 25 -16.08 11.86 -5.26
N ALA A 26 -16.15 12.99 -5.98
CA ALA A 26 -16.65 13.05 -7.35
C ALA A 26 -15.64 12.43 -8.34
N GLU A 27 -14.35 12.51 -8.04
CA GLU A 27 -13.30 11.95 -8.88
C GLU A 27 -12.90 10.55 -8.36
N LYS A 28 -13.58 9.55 -8.86
CA LYS A 28 -13.26 8.15 -8.57
C LYS A 28 -12.18 7.65 -9.52
N PHE A 29 -10.95 7.78 -9.16
CA PHE A 29 -9.86 7.16 -9.92
C PHE A 29 -9.53 5.79 -9.35
N GLY A 30 -9.85 4.75 -10.11
CA GLY A 30 -9.40 3.40 -9.82
C GLY A 30 -7.87 3.32 -9.95
N LYS A 31 -7.20 2.77 -8.93
CA LYS A 31 -5.76 2.50 -8.98
C LYS A 31 -5.54 1.01 -9.23
N ASN A 32 -4.86 0.71 -10.33
CA ASN A 32 -4.54 -0.65 -10.70
C ASN A 32 -3.38 -1.17 -9.85
N VAL A 33 -3.55 -2.35 -9.29
CA VAL A 33 -2.54 -3.07 -8.51
C VAL A 33 -2.29 -4.40 -9.21
N TYR A 34 -1.07 -4.59 -9.69
CA TYR A 34 -0.65 -5.79 -10.42
C TYR A 34 0.08 -6.77 -9.50
N ALA A 35 0.06 -8.04 -9.88
CA ALA A 35 0.89 -9.05 -9.24
C ALA A 35 2.37 -8.78 -9.53
N ASN A 36 3.23 -9.15 -8.57
CA ASN A 36 4.67 -9.24 -8.80
C ASN A 36 5.06 -10.71 -8.93
N PRO A 37 5.22 -11.24 -10.16
CA PRO A 37 5.57 -12.64 -10.37
C PRO A 37 7.03 -12.94 -10.09
N TYR A 38 7.88 -11.92 -10.04
CA TYR A 38 9.34 -12.07 -9.89
C TYR A 38 9.75 -12.14 -8.41
N GLU A 39 9.00 -11.47 -7.53
CA GLU A 39 9.31 -11.42 -6.10
C GLU A 39 7.99 -11.54 -5.30
N LEU A 40 7.70 -12.76 -4.88
CA LEU A 40 6.44 -13.08 -4.21
C LEU A 40 6.29 -12.40 -2.84
N SER A 41 7.41 -12.16 -2.14
CA SER A 41 7.41 -11.44 -0.86
C SER A 41 6.96 -9.99 -0.99
N GLN A 42 7.05 -9.43 -2.20
CA GLN A 42 6.63 -8.07 -2.53
C GLN A 42 5.35 -8.04 -3.37
N CYS A 43 4.68 -9.18 -3.53
CA CYS A 43 3.47 -9.26 -4.34
C CYS A 43 2.23 -8.79 -3.56
N PRO A 44 1.61 -7.65 -3.90
CA PRO A 44 0.45 -7.14 -3.19
C PRO A 44 -0.79 -8.03 -3.38
N ILE A 45 -0.93 -8.68 -4.53
CA ILE A 45 -2.05 -9.60 -4.79
C ILE A 45 -1.95 -10.82 -3.87
N LEU A 46 -0.76 -11.41 -3.76
CA LEU A 46 -0.51 -12.54 -2.85
C LEU A 46 -0.76 -12.13 -1.39
N ALA A 47 -0.27 -10.96 -0.98
CA ALA A 47 -0.47 -10.46 0.38
C ALA A 47 -1.95 -10.28 0.71
N VAL A 48 -2.75 -9.72 -0.21
CA VAL A 48 -4.20 -9.60 -0.05
C VAL A 48 -4.86 -10.99 0.00
N GLY A 49 -4.47 -11.91 -0.88
CA GLY A 49 -4.96 -13.28 -0.88
C GLY A 49 -4.70 -13.97 0.46
N VAL A 50 -3.46 -14.00 0.93
CA VAL A 50 -3.10 -14.58 2.23
C VAL A 50 -3.91 -13.96 3.35
N HIS A 51 -4.04 -12.62 3.37
CA HIS A 51 -4.82 -11.93 4.39
C HIS A 51 -6.31 -12.33 4.37
N LEU A 52 -6.92 -12.45 3.20
CA LEU A 52 -8.33 -12.84 3.06
C LEU A 52 -8.58 -14.29 3.51
N PHE A 53 -7.69 -15.20 3.12
CA PHE A 53 -7.81 -16.62 3.49
C PHE A 53 -7.44 -16.90 4.95
N SER A 54 -6.59 -16.08 5.56
CA SER A 54 -6.24 -16.20 6.98
C SER A 54 -7.28 -15.60 7.94
N CYS A 55 -8.30 -14.90 7.42
CA CYS A 55 -9.36 -14.30 8.21
C CYS A 55 -10.72 -14.96 7.88
N PRO A 56 -10.99 -16.18 8.38
CA PRO A 56 -12.21 -16.94 8.05
C PRO A 56 -13.50 -16.30 8.60
N GLU A 57 -13.40 -15.35 9.52
CA GLU A 57 -14.55 -14.67 10.15
C GLU A 57 -15.28 -13.71 9.20
N ARG A 58 -14.86 -13.63 7.95
CA ARG A 58 -15.49 -12.76 6.96
C ARG A 58 -16.80 -13.35 6.49
N VAL A 59 -17.86 -12.62 6.73
CA VAL A 59 -19.18 -12.97 6.20
C VAL A 59 -19.26 -12.56 4.73
N VAL A 60 -19.64 -13.47 3.86
CA VAL A 60 -19.87 -13.19 2.45
C VAL A 60 -21.05 -12.23 2.30
N GLY A 61 -20.84 -11.11 1.63
CA GLY A 61 -21.91 -10.16 1.30
C GLY A 61 -22.22 -9.12 2.38
N GLY A 62 -21.32 -8.19 2.61
CA GLY A 62 -21.55 -7.06 3.50
C GLY A 62 -20.56 -5.92 3.25
N LYS A 63 -20.83 -4.74 3.81
CA LYS A 63 -19.88 -3.61 3.82
C LYS A 63 -18.74 -3.91 4.78
N GLN A 64 -17.80 -4.75 4.36
CA GLN A 64 -16.69 -5.18 5.19
C GLN A 64 -15.43 -4.36 4.91
N GLN A 65 -14.70 -4.08 5.97
CA GLN A 65 -13.37 -3.50 5.85
C GLN A 65 -12.37 -4.57 5.40
N LEU A 66 -11.41 -4.21 4.56
CA LEU A 66 -10.32 -5.11 4.18
C LEU A 66 -9.54 -5.55 5.42
N PHE A 67 -9.24 -4.63 6.32
CA PHE A 67 -8.60 -4.90 7.61
C PHE A 67 -9.62 -4.82 8.72
N LEU A 68 -9.87 -5.94 9.39
CA LEU A 68 -10.81 -6.03 10.51
C LEU A 68 -10.21 -5.38 11.77
N GLY A 69 -11.07 -4.85 12.62
CA GLY A 69 -10.72 -4.29 13.92
C GLY A 69 -10.81 -2.78 14.00
N THR A 70 -10.46 -2.24 15.15
CA THR A 70 -10.52 -0.82 15.49
C THR A 70 -9.21 -0.10 15.16
N ASP A 71 -9.29 1.22 15.01
CA ASP A 71 -8.14 2.11 14.82
C ASP A 71 -7.23 1.74 13.64
N ASN A 72 -7.84 1.36 12.52
CA ASN A 72 -7.11 0.97 11.31
C ASN A 72 -6.22 2.08 10.76
N LYS A 73 -6.57 3.34 11.03
CA LYS A 73 -5.77 4.50 10.60
C LYS A 73 -4.35 4.50 11.18
N ASN A 74 -4.22 4.13 12.46
CA ASN A 74 -2.93 4.15 13.15
C ASN A 74 -2.28 2.75 13.22
N ARG A 75 -3.05 1.69 12.92
CA ARG A 75 -2.56 0.30 13.00
C ARG A 75 -1.31 0.07 12.16
N PHE A 76 -1.31 0.55 10.92
CA PHE A 76 -0.17 0.37 10.03
C PHE A 76 1.11 1.01 10.60
N GLY A 77 1.01 2.22 11.14
CA GLY A 77 2.14 2.89 11.77
C GLY A 77 2.69 2.11 12.98
N ARG A 78 1.80 1.54 13.81
CA ARG A 78 2.22 0.72 14.96
C ARG A 78 2.89 -0.59 14.54
N ILE A 79 2.35 -1.25 13.52
CA ILE A 79 2.95 -2.49 12.99
C ILE A 79 4.31 -2.18 12.38
N LEU A 80 4.39 -1.13 11.54
CA LEU A 80 5.64 -0.71 10.93
C LEU A 80 6.70 -0.41 11.98
N ARG A 81 6.35 0.33 13.05
CA ARG A 81 7.28 0.62 14.14
C ARG A 81 7.78 -0.65 14.81
N ARG A 82 6.89 -1.59 15.14
CA ARG A 82 7.28 -2.88 15.73
C ARG A 82 8.25 -3.65 14.84
N VAL A 83 7.96 -3.74 13.54
CA VAL A 83 8.84 -4.43 12.58
C VAL A 83 10.22 -3.77 12.53
N ILE A 84 10.28 -2.43 12.57
CA ILE A 84 11.54 -1.69 12.55
C ILE A 84 12.31 -1.89 13.86
N ASP A 85 11.63 -1.92 15.00
CA ASP A 85 12.25 -2.11 16.31
C ASP A 85 12.76 -3.55 16.50
N ASP A 86 12.19 -4.52 15.77
CA ASP A 86 12.59 -5.93 15.76
C ASP A 86 13.73 -6.25 14.75
N LEU A 87 14.21 -5.27 13.98
CA LEU A 87 15.32 -5.48 13.04
C LEU A 87 16.61 -5.82 13.76
N SER A 88 17.36 -6.77 13.22
CA SER A 88 18.69 -7.11 13.69
C SER A 88 19.69 -5.97 13.46
N GLU A 89 20.83 -6.01 14.15
CA GLU A 89 21.93 -5.05 13.91
C GLU A 89 22.45 -5.14 12.47
N GLU A 90 22.47 -6.36 11.91
CA GLU A 90 22.89 -6.61 10.54
C GLU A 90 21.93 -5.94 9.55
N ASP A 91 20.60 -6.15 9.71
CA ASP A 91 19.57 -5.53 8.87
C ASP A 91 19.59 -4.00 9.01
N THR A 92 19.76 -3.52 10.23
CA THR A 92 19.88 -2.08 10.50
C THR A 92 21.11 -1.47 9.83
N GLY A 93 22.22 -2.20 9.77
CA GLY A 93 23.45 -1.77 9.09
C GLY A 93 23.30 -1.60 7.58
N VAL A 94 22.35 -2.30 6.95
CA VAL A 94 22.02 -2.16 5.52
C VAL A 94 21.19 -0.90 5.25
N LEU A 95 20.49 -0.38 6.26
CA LEU A 95 19.70 0.84 6.11
C LEU A 95 20.62 2.05 5.94
N SER A 96 20.33 2.86 4.96
CA SER A 96 21.05 4.13 4.72
C SER A 96 20.57 5.28 5.63
N CYS A 97 19.76 4.99 6.65
CA CYS A 97 19.18 5.96 7.57
C CYS A 97 18.99 5.35 8.96
N SER A 98 18.78 6.20 9.97
CA SER A 98 18.42 5.71 11.29
C SER A 98 17.05 5.01 11.28
N PRO A 99 16.89 3.86 11.94
CA PRO A 99 15.58 3.21 12.10
C PRO A 99 14.51 4.15 12.68
N THR A 100 14.90 5.10 13.52
CA THR A 100 13.99 6.11 14.10
C THR A 100 13.41 7.08 13.08
N ASP A 101 14.09 7.28 11.95
CA ASP A 101 13.66 8.20 10.88
C ASP A 101 12.65 7.55 9.92
N ILE A 102 12.47 6.22 10.04
CA ILE A 102 11.55 5.48 9.19
C ILE A 102 10.13 5.59 9.74
N GLY A 103 9.24 6.14 8.94
CA GLY A 103 7.82 6.23 9.25
C GLY A 103 6.95 5.91 8.03
N THR A 104 5.65 6.02 8.18
CA THR A 104 4.69 5.73 7.10
C THR A 104 4.93 6.56 5.83
N HIS A 105 5.39 7.80 6.00
CA HIS A 105 5.74 8.68 4.88
C HIS A 105 7.03 8.28 4.16
N SER A 106 7.93 7.57 4.84
CA SER A 106 9.19 7.12 4.25
C SER A 106 8.98 6.13 3.14
N LEU A 107 7.99 5.24 3.27
CA LEU A 107 7.61 4.28 2.23
C LEU A 107 7.14 4.99 0.95
N ARG A 108 6.32 6.04 1.11
CA ARG A 108 5.85 6.85 -0.02
C ARG A 108 7.01 7.59 -0.70
N LYS A 109 7.86 8.26 0.09
CA LYS A 109 9.03 8.97 -0.42
C LYS A 109 10.00 8.01 -1.12
N GLY A 110 10.30 6.87 -0.50
CA GLY A 110 11.20 5.87 -1.05
C GLY A 110 10.69 5.32 -2.38
N SER A 111 9.42 4.96 -2.47
CA SER A 111 8.81 4.47 -3.72
C SER A 111 8.86 5.51 -4.83
N SER A 112 8.59 6.79 -4.52
CA SER A 112 8.68 7.88 -5.50
C SER A 112 10.11 8.09 -5.97
N SER A 113 11.07 8.14 -5.04
CA SER A 113 12.49 8.34 -5.36
C SER A 113 13.03 7.17 -6.19
N TYR A 114 12.67 5.95 -5.84
CA TYR A 114 13.04 4.76 -6.62
C TYR A 114 12.49 4.81 -8.03
N ALA A 115 11.19 5.10 -8.20
CA ALA A 115 10.55 5.16 -9.51
C ALA A 115 11.15 6.26 -10.42
N LEU A 116 11.52 7.42 -9.83
CA LEU A 116 12.12 8.53 -10.56
C LEU A 116 13.61 8.29 -10.88
N GLY A 117 14.30 7.50 -10.07
CA GLY A 117 15.74 7.19 -10.25
C GLY A 117 16.03 6.08 -11.26
N GLN A 118 15.00 5.38 -11.76
CA GLN A 118 15.20 4.30 -12.73
C GLN A 118 15.52 4.84 -14.13
N VAL A 119 16.51 4.25 -14.77
CA VAL A 119 16.79 4.50 -16.20
C VAL A 119 15.57 4.02 -17.00
N ASN A 120 14.97 4.90 -17.79
CA ASN A 120 13.70 4.66 -18.49
C ASN A 120 12.49 4.45 -17.52
N GLY A 121 12.58 4.97 -16.31
CA GLY A 121 11.52 4.92 -15.32
C GLY A 121 10.33 5.83 -15.64
N SER A 122 9.38 5.84 -14.72
CA SER A 122 8.17 6.65 -14.83
C SER A 122 8.47 8.16 -14.86
N THR A 123 7.70 8.91 -15.65
CA THR A 123 7.81 10.37 -15.65
C THR A 123 7.39 10.95 -14.28
N PRO A 124 7.90 12.11 -13.86
CA PRO A 124 7.46 12.77 -12.64
C PRO A 124 5.93 12.93 -12.56
N VAL A 125 5.29 13.29 -13.66
CA VAL A 125 3.84 13.42 -13.74
C VAL A 125 3.13 12.10 -13.44
N SER A 126 3.59 10.99 -14.04
CA SER A 126 3.04 9.65 -13.80
C SER A 126 3.18 9.23 -12.33
N VAL A 127 4.34 9.51 -11.71
CA VAL A 127 4.58 9.22 -10.29
C VAL A 127 3.65 10.06 -9.41
N TYR A 128 3.51 11.36 -9.69
CA TYR A 128 2.61 12.24 -8.97
C TYR A 128 1.15 11.78 -9.02
N LEU A 129 0.64 11.50 -10.22
CA LEU A 129 -0.73 10.99 -10.42
C LEU A 129 -0.93 9.66 -9.68
N ARG A 130 0.05 8.74 -9.77
CA ARG A 130 -0.01 7.45 -9.09
C ARG A 130 -0.06 7.58 -7.56
N MET A 131 0.65 8.56 -7.02
CA MET A 131 0.70 8.83 -5.58
C MET A 131 -0.50 9.62 -5.06
N GLY A 132 -1.42 10.08 -5.94
CA GLY A 132 -2.55 10.90 -5.56
C GLY A 132 -2.11 12.23 -4.96
N GLN A 133 -1.04 12.83 -5.50
CA GLN A 133 -0.60 14.17 -5.16
C GLN A 133 -1.15 15.11 -6.23
N SER A 134 -2.06 15.93 -5.85
CA SER A 134 -2.53 17.10 -6.61
C SER A 134 -1.81 18.36 -6.12
#